data_31b35cd075579f4eeba228d10033e5ed
#
_entry.id   31b35cd075579f4eeba228d10033e5ed
#
_cell.length_a   1.000
_cell.length_b   1.000
_cell.length_c   1.000
_cell.angle_alpha   90.00
_cell.angle_beta   90.00
_cell.angle_gamma   90.00
#
_symmetry.space_group_name_H-M   'P 1'
#
loop_
_entity.id
_entity.type
_entity.pdbx_description
1 polymer ?
#
loop_
_entity_poly.entity_id
_entity_poly.type
_entity_poly.pdbx_seq_one_letter_code
_entity_poly.pdbx_strand_id
1 'polypeptide(L)'
;MILSDRSNQIIKKCQKISNKNHELDKNTKTFLLDIYKHLIEANSKLEGFNYNNIREITPVRSKLLKENEFISQDIRNYINDKSLYEIKYKWKINERSIVLDFIVFSENDVKNSELKKYDRYAYYVFLILDLLFFYANKECSDHQNIYIYMTPYKREMPDIENEILGIKHLNGGLSYVCPKTGQIIIYRKEEWFKVFIHESFHNLGFDFANMHLSEFNKKFQSIFQINSEFNIYEAYCEFWALTLNIIIVSFVNLQKSHDINTFINNFKFYMSIEQCFTYIQVNKVLNYMGLKYTDLYYKTKESKKLREKFREKTNVFAYYICKMILLSDYNKFIDWCIAHNNNYFDFNKTNLGLNLLFEYILKNYNSNSLLNDINSTYLITGNKTLPYKNRTRTRTRTRTRTRTRTRTRTRTRNKNKKVIKERLSLCLSSIELK
;
A
#
# COMPACT_ATOMS: atom_id res chain seq x y z
N MET A 1 -7.90 15.80 -12.53
CA MET A 1 -8.29 14.54 -11.88
C MET A 1 -7.07 14.04 -11.13
N ILE A 2 -7.13 13.97 -9.81
CA ILE A 2 -5.98 13.72 -8.90
C ILE A 2 -5.65 12.22 -8.80
N LEU A 3 -6.64 11.35 -9.07
CA LEU A 3 -6.47 9.90 -9.00
C LEU A 3 -6.06 9.29 -10.34
N SER A 4 -5.32 8.19 -10.26
CA SER A 4 -4.93 7.40 -11.43
C SER A 4 -6.13 6.79 -12.15
N ASP A 5 -5.99 6.46 -13.44
CA ASP A 5 -7.05 5.78 -14.22
C ASP A 5 -7.37 4.41 -13.64
N ARG A 6 -6.39 3.74 -13.02
CA ARG A 6 -6.56 2.47 -12.31
C ARG A 6 -7.48 2.67 -11.11
N SER A 7 -7.22 3.66 -10.26
CA SER A 7 -8.06 3.98 -9.10
C SER A 7 -9.50 4.24 -9.50
N ASN A 8 -9.72 5.07 -10.52
CA ASN A 8 -11.07 5.38 -11.01
C ASN A 8 -11.85 4.13 -11.49
N GLN A 9 -11.16 3.14 -12.07
CA GLN A 9 -11.80 1.89 -12.49
C GLN A 9 -12.15 0.99 -11.30
N ILE A 10 -11.27 0.90 -10.30
CA ILE A 10 -11.50 0.12 -9.08
C ILE A 10 -12.66 0.72 -8.29
N ILE A 11 -12.69 2.05 -8.14
CA ILE A 11 -13.81 2.77 -7.49
C ILE A 11 -15.13 2.38 -8.13
N LYS A 12 -15.26 2.47 -9.45
CA LYS A 12 -16.48 2.08 -10.17
C LYS A 12 -16.88 0.62 -9.95
N LYS A 13 -15.91 -0.26 -9.74
CA LYS A 13 -16.14 -1.68 -9.47
C LYS A 13 -16.61 -1.89 -8.03
N CYS A 14 -15.93 -1.29 -7.06
CA CYS A 14 -16.24 -1.43 -5.65
C CYS A 14 -17.60 -0.78 -5.29
N GLN A 15 -17.95 0.36 -5.88
CA GLN A 15 -19.27 0.97 -5.71
C GLN A 15 -20.44 0.05 -6.10
N LYS A 16 -20.23 -0.86 -7.06
CA LYS A 16 -21.24 -1.85 -7.45
C LYS A 16 -21.38 -3.01 -6.45
N ILE A 17 -20.36 -3.22 -5.63
CA ILE A 17 -20.28 -4.34 -4.69
C ILE A 17 -20.70 -3.92 -3.28
N SER A 18 -20.28 -2.73 -2.85
CA SER A 18 -20.48 -2.23 -1.50
C SER A 18 -21.10 -0.83 -1.54
N ASN A 19 -22.28 -0.70 -0.98
CA ASN A 19 -22.93 0.58 -0.68
C ASN A 19 -22.85 0.90 0.83
N LYS A 20 -21.90 0.32 1.57
CA LYS A 20 -21.79 0.54 3.00
C LYS A 20 -21.28 1.95 3.27
N ASN A 21 -22.16 2.78 3.81
CA ASN A 21 -21.79 4.05 4.42
C ASN A 21 -21.63 3.80 5.92
N HIS A 22 -20.41 3.60 6.37
CA HIS A 22 -20.14 3.51 7.80
C HIS A 22 -20.19 4.91 8.41
N GLU A 23 -21.04 5.07 9.41
CA GLU A 23 -20.98 6.29 10.23
C GLU A 23 -19.69 6.28 11.03
N LEU A 24 -19.07 7.45 11.15
CA LEU A 24 -17.89 7.62 11.99
C LEU A 24 -18.33 7.70 13.45
N ASP A 25 -17.66 6.98 14.32
CA ASP A 25 -17.81 7.19 15.76
C ASP A 25 -17.20 8.54 16.19
N LYS A 26 -17.43 8.89 17.45
CA LYS A 26 -17.00 10.19 17.99
C LYS A 26 -15.48 10.34 17.96
N ASN A 27 -14.74 9.29 18.32
CA ASN A 27 -13.28 9.35 18.44
C ASN A 27 -12.60 9.41 17.08
N THR A 28 -13.04 8.57 16.12
CA THR A 28 -12.57 8.65 14.73
C THR A 28 -12.86 10.02 14.11
N LYS A 29 -14.03 10.60 14.40
CA LYS A 29 -14.36 11.94 13.93
C LYS A 29 -13.42 12.99 14.54
N THR A 30 -13.15 12.92 15.84
CA THR A 30 -12.20 13.82 16.52
C THR A 30 -10.81 13.69 15.95
N PHE A 31 -10.31 12.45 15.78
CA PHE A 31 -9.05 12.17 15.12
C PHE A 31 -8.95 12.82 13.74
N LEU A 32 -9.97 12.63 12.88
CA LEU A 32 -9.97 13.24 11.55
C LEU A 32 -9.98 14.78 11.59
N LEU A 33 -10.68 15.38 12.56
CA LEU A 33 -10.69 16.83 12.75
C LEU A 33 -9.32 17.37 13.14
N ASP A 34 -8.60 16.68 14.02
CA ASP A 34 -7.26 17.07 14.45
C ASP A 34 -6.25 16.94 13.30
N ILE A 35 -6.27 15.81 12.58
CA ILE A 35 -5.42 15.64 11.40
C ILE A 35 -5.72 16.71 10.33
N TYR A 36 -7.00 17.00 10.09
CA TYR A 36 -7.41 18.04 9.13
C TYR A 36 -6.84 19.42 9.49
N LYS A 37 -6.88 19.83 10.77
CA LYS A 37 -6.28 21.08 11.24
C LYS A 37 -4.79 21.13 10.94
N HIS A 38 -4.04 20.05 11.26
CA HIS A 38 -2.62 19.95 10.94
C HIS A 38 -2.36 20.09 9.44
N LEU A 39 -3.18 19.46 8.60
CA LEU A 39 -3.03 19.58 7.15
C LEU A 39 -3.30 21.01 6.63
N ILE A 40 -4.25 21.74 7.22
CA ILE A 40 -4.48 23.16 6.90
C ILE A 40 -3.25 24.00 7.27
N GLU A 41 -2.69 23.80 8.44
CA GLU A 41 -1.48 24.49 8.89
C GLU A 41 -0.26 24.18 8.01
N ALA A 42 -0.04 22.89 7.69
CA ALA A 42 1.01 22.46 6.78
C ALA A 42 0.84 23.04 5.37
N ASN A 43 -0.40 23.07 4.86
CA ASN A 43 -0.71 23.65 3.56
C ASN A 43 -0.43 25.16 3.52
N SER A 44 -0.77 25.89 4.58
CA SER A 44 -0.54 27.35 4.64
C SER A 44 0.95 27.72 4.60
N LYS A 45 1.84 26.84 5.13
CA LYS A 45 3.30 27.02 5.03
C LYS A 45 3.81 26.87 3.58
N LEU A 46 3.04 26.25 2.71
CA LEU A 46 3.37 25.99 1.30
C LEU A 46 2.71 26.97 0.33
N GLU A 47 1.79 27.80 0.79
CA GLU A 47 1.18 28.83 -0.04
C GLU A 47 2.25 29.82 -0.52
N GLY A 48 2.38 29.95 -1.86
CA GLY A 48 3.41 30.77 -2.49
C GLY A 48 4.82 30.15 -2.53
N PHE A 49 4.97 28.88 -2.12
CA PHE A 49 6.25 28.21 -2.12
C PHE A 49 6.80 28.01 -3.55
N ASN A 50 8.02 28.49 -3.79
CA ASN A 50 8.66 28.35 -5.08
C ASN A 50 9.58 27.11 -5.11
N TYR A 51 9.09 26.01 -5.65
CA TYR A 51 9.83 24.75 -5.77
C TYR A 51 11.13 24.87 -6.57
N ASN A 52 11.26 25.85 -7.46
CA ASN A 52 12.50 26.07 -8.22
C ASN A 52 13.68 26.44 -7.32
N ASN A 53 13.44 27.03 -6.15
CA ASN A 53 14.50 27.42 -5.22
C ASN A 53 15.10 26.24 -4.44
N ILE A 54 14.40 25.10 -4.39
CA ILE A 54 14.81 23.91 -3.64
C ILE A 54 15.00 22.69 -4.52
N ARG A 55 14.70 22.82 -5.83
CA ARG A 55 14.81 21.74 -6.79
C ARG A 55 16.11 21.81 -7.58
N GLU A 56 16.86 20.73 -7.59
CA GLU A 56 18.01 20.51 -8.47
C GLU A 56 17.71 19.36 -9.44
N ILE A 57 18.21 19.44 -10.67
CA ILE A 57 18.14 18.36 -11.65
C ILE A 57 19.56 18.01 -12.08
N THR A 58 19.97 16.76 -11.84
CA THR A 58 21.30 16.29 -12.18
C THR A 58 21.26 14.97 -12.94
N PRO A 59 22.14 14.75 -13.93
CA PRO A 59 22.33 13.44 -14.52
C PRO A 59 22.86 12.44 -13.48
N VAL A 60 22.35 11.21 -13.50
CA VAL A 60 22.88 10.12 -12.65
C VAL A 60 24.29 9.75 -13.12
N ARG A 61 25.27 9.81 -12.22
CA ARG A 61 26.69 9.59 -12.56
C ARG A 61 27.26 8.26 -12.09
N SER A 62 26.58 7.53 -11.21
CA SER A 62 27.10 6.30 -10.58
C SER A 62 25.99 5.29 -10.31
N LYS A 63 26.37 4.03 -10.01
CA LYS A 63 25.42 3.01 -9.54
C LYS A 63 24.76 3.46 -8.25
N LEU A 64 23.44 3.51 -8.27
CA LEU A 64 22.61 4.06 -7.19
C LEU A 64 22.34 3.04 -6.07
N LEU A 65 22.19 1.75 -6.44
CA LEU A 65 21.85 0.70 -5.49
C LEU A 65 22.95 -0.37 -5.41
N LYS A 66 23.42 -0.60 -4.19
CA LYS A 66 24.26 -1.75 -3.82
C LYS A 66 23.41 -3.02 -3.73
N GLU A 67 24.07 -4.16 -3.57
CA GLU A 67 23.38 -5.40 -3.25
C GLU A 67 22.49 -5.25 -2.02
N ASN A 68 21.26 -5.73 -2.14
CA ASN A 68 20.25 -5.64 -1.11
C ASN A 68 19.26 -6.80 -1.28
N GLU A 69 18.98 -7.52 -0.21
CA GLU A 69 18.08 -8.67 -0.21
C GLU A 69 16.60 -8.31 -0.38
N PHE A 70 16.22 -7.05 -0.04
CA PHE A 70 14.82 -6.58 -0.12
C PHE A 70 14.43 -6.07 -1.50
N ILE A 71 15.36 -5.95 -2.45
CA ILE A 71 15.10 -5.52 -3.82
C ILE A 71 15.54 -6.62 -4.78
N SER A 72 14.63 -7.13 -5.62
CA SER A 72 14.99 -8.17 -6.59
C SER A 72 16.11 -7.69 -7.54
N GLN A 73 16.95 -8.62 -7.94
CA GLN A 73 18.10 -8.32 -8.81
C GLN A 73 17.69 -7.65 -10.11
N ASP A 74 16.57 -8.06 -10.73
CA ASP A 74 16.07 -7.47 -11.97
C ASP A 74 15.77 -5.98 -11.81
N ILE A 75 15.14 -5.59 -10.68
CA ILE A 75 14.83 -4.18 -10.39
C ILE A 75 16.12 -3.40 -10.12
N ARG A 76 17.07 -3.96 -9.35
CA ARG A 76 18.36 -3.31 -9.09
C ARG A 76 19.15 -3.08 -10.38
N ASN A 77 19.23 -4.10 -11.23
CA ASN A 77 19.90 -3.98 -12.53
C ASN A 77 19.24 -2.90 -13.37
N TYR A 78 17.91 -2.90 -13.47
CA TYR A 78 17.17 -1.87 -14.21
C TYR A 78 17.49 -0.46 -13.68
N ILE A 79 17.46 -0.26 -12.36
CA ILE A 79 17.76 1.03 -11.75
C ILE A 79 19.21 1.45 -12.09
N ASN A 80 20.18 0.56 -11.89
CA ASN A 80 21.59 0.88 -12.11
C ASN A 80 21.95 1.11 -13.59
N ASP A 81 21.22 0.46 -14.52
CA ASP A 81 21.52 0.55 -15.96
C ASP A 81 20.69 1.60 -16.68
N LYS A 82 19.52 1.97 -16.17
CA LYS A 82 18.54 2.78 -16.89
C LYS A 82 18.21 4.13 -16.25
N SER A 83 18.70 4.42 -15.04
CA SER A 83 18.49 5.73 -14.42
C SER A 83 19.19 6.82 -15.20
N LEU A 84 18.46 7.91 -15.51
CA LEU A 84 19.00 9.03 -16.31
C LEU A 84 19.20 10.29 -15.50
N TYR A 85 18.21 10.69 -14.71
CA TYR A 85 18.25 11.93 -13.95
C TYR A 85 17.74 11.74 -12.52
N GLU A 86 18.27 12.57 -11.61
CA GLU A 86 17.78 12.82 -10.27
C GLU A 86 17.08 14.17 -10.25
N ILE A 87 15.84 14.20 -9.75
CA ILE A 87 15.08 15.43 -9.46
C ILE A 87 15.04 15.54 -7.94
N LYS A 88 15.92 16.35 -7.40
CA LYS A 88 16.23 16.46 -5.97
C LYS A 88 15.58 17.68 -5.36
N TYR A 89 14.93 17.51 -4.21
CA TYR A 89 14.38 18.59 -3.38
C TYR A 89 15.05 18.57 -2.01
N LYS A 90 15.47 19.74 -1.53
CA LYS A 90 16.09 19.93 -0.21
C LYS A 90 15.31 20.96 0.58
N TRP A 91 14.82 20.60 1.75
CA TRP A 91 14.18 21.54 2.67
C TRP A 91 14.29 21.09 4.12
N LYS A 92 13.76 21.91 5.03
CA LYS A 92 13.66 21.61 6.46
C LYS A 92 12.21 21.66 6.91
N ILE A 93 11.82 20.73 7.75
CA ILE A 93 10.57 20.77 8.52
C ILE A 93 10.96 20.79 9.99
N ASN A 94 10.68 21.93 10.66
CA ASN A 94 11.20 22.18 12.00
C ASN A 94 12.74 22.06 12.01
N GLU A 95 13.29 21.17 12.85
CA GLU A 95 14.73 20.93 12.96
C GLU A 95 15.26 19.82 12.02
N ARG A 96 14.36 19.06 11.38
CA ARG A 96 14.73 17.91 10.53
C ARG A 96 15.06 18.34 9.11
N SER A 97 16.22 17.91 8.62
CA SER A 97 16.64 18.11 7.23
C SER A 97 16.14 16.97 6.34
N ILE A 98 15.61 17.32 5.16
CA ILE A 98 15.03 16.35 4.22
C ILE A 98 15.70 16.53 2.87
N VAL A 99 16.11 15.41 2.28
CA VAL A 99 16.52 15.27 0.89
C VAL A 99 15.58 14.27 0.24
N LEU A 100 14.82 14.72 -0.75
CA LEU A 100 13.92 13.88 -1.54
C LEU A 100 14.43 13.82 -2.98
N ASP A 101 14.75 12.63 -3.45
CA ASP A 101 15.24 12.35 -4.78
C ASP A 101 14.24 11.50 -5.56
N PHE A 102 13.68 12.03 -6.65
CA PHE A 102 12.98 11.24 -7.65
C PHE A 102 13.97 10.83 -8.73
N ILE A 103 14.22 9.54 -8.86
CA ILE A 103 15.08 8.99 -9.88
C ILE A 103 14.22 8.55 -11.07
N VAL A 104 14.51 9.13 -12.24
CA VAL A 104 13.70 8.99 -13.45
C VAL A 104 14.47 8.34 -14.59
N PHE A 105 13.72 7.73 -15.53
CA PHE A 105 14.22 6.82 -16.55
C PHE A 105 13.95 7.34 -17.99
N SER A 106 13.50 8.58 -18.12
CA SER A 106 13.20 9.22 -19.40
C SER A 106 13.59 10.68 -19.41
N GLU A 107 14.17 11.17 -20.50
CA GLU A 107 14.44 12.59 -20.71
C GLU A 107 13.16 13.45 -20.68
N ASN A 108 12.03 12.84 -21.01
CA ASN A 108 10.74 13.54 -20.94
C ASN A 108 10.37 13.92 -19.50
N ASP A 109 10.80 13.15 -18.49
CA ASP A 109 10.47 13.42 -17.09
C ASP A 109 11.08 14.73 -16.56
N VAL A 110 12.17 15.22 -17.16
CA VAL A 110 12.84 16.48 -16.79
C VAL A 110 12.43 17.69 -17.62
N LYS A 111 11.48 17.54 -18.54
CA LYS A 111 10.91 18.67 -19.28
C LYS A 111 10.05 19.54 -18.35
N ASN A 112 10.03 20.84 -18.57
CA ASN A 112 9.30 21.80 -17.74
C ASN A 112 7.81 21.45 -17.55
N SER A 113 7.16 20.85 -18.55
CA SER A 113 5.77 20.37 -18.45
C SER A 113 5.58 19.24 -17.42
N GLU A 114 6.58 18.37 -17.26
CA GLU A 114 6.54 17.24 -16.35
C GLU A 114 7.06 17.58 -14.95
N LEU A 115 7.92 18.58 -14.80
CA LEU A 115 8.46 19.01 -13.50
C LEU A 115 7.36 19.43 -12.52
N LYS A 116 6.29 20.06 -13.01
CA LYS A 116 5.10 20.38 -12.19
C LYS A 116 4.46 19.15 -11.51
N LYS A 117 4.59 17.97 -12.13
CA LYS A 117 4.15 16.71 -11.53
C LYS A 117 5.01 16.35 -10.31
N TYR A 118 6.34 16.48 -10.43
CA TYR A 118 7.26 16.18 -9.34
C TYR A 118 7.18 17.22 -8.22
N ASP A 119 6.95 18.50 -8.54
CA ASP A 119 6.67 19.54 -7.55
C ASP A 119 5.41 19.19 -6.72
N ARG A 120 4.36 18.68 -7.37
CA ARG A 120 3.16 18.21 -6.70
C ARG A 120 3.42 16.95 -5.86
N TYR A 121 4.29 16.04 -6.31
CA TYR A 121 4.69 14.87 -5.52
C TYR A 121 5.49 15.30 -4.27
N ALA A 122 6.39 16.26 -4.41
CA ALA A 122 7.11 16.86 -3.28
C ALA A 122 6.14 17.53 -2.29
N TYR A 123 5.12 18.23 -2.78
CA TYR A 123 4.05 18.77 -1.93
C TYR A 123 3.33 17.70 -1.12
N TYR A 124 2.99 16.54 -1.69
CA TYR A 124 2.37 15.44 -0.94
C TYR A 124 3.30 14.86 0.13
N VAL A 125 4.58 14.72 -0.20
CA VAL A 125 5.62 14.29 0.76
C VAL A 125 5.76 15.31 1.89
N PHE A 126 5.76 16.61 1.59
CA PHE A 126 5.80 17.64 2.59
C PHE A 126 4.61 17.57 3.56
N LEU A 127 3.38 17.51 3.03
CA LEU A 127 2.16 17.44 3.86
C LEU A 127 2.21 16.28 4.86
N ILE A 128 2.59 15.10 4.38
CA ILE A 128 2.59 13.91 5.25
C ILE A 128 3.76 13.94 6.23
N LEU A 129 4.93 14.45 5.85
CA LEU A 129 6.07 14.56 6.76
C LEU A 129 5.85 15.61 7.84
N ASP A 130 5.24 16.76 7.53
CA ASP A 130 4.91 17.77 8.54
C ASP A 130 4.00 17.16 9.63
N LEU A 131 2.98 16.40 9.22
CA LEU A 131 2.10 15.67 10.12
C LEU A 131 2.84 14.60 10.93
N LEU A 132 3.60 13.73 10.27
CA LEU A 132 4.26 12.61 10.96
C LEU A 132 5.34 13.10 11.93
N PHE A 133 6.09 14.13 11.58
CA PHE A 133 7.13 14.70 12.45
C PHE A 133 6.58 15.35 13.71
N PHE A 134 5.33 15.83 13.68
CA PHE A 134 4.67 16.31 14.89
C PHE A 134 4.48 15.21 15.94
N TYR A 135 4.22 13.97 15.50
CA TYR A 135 4.00 12.82 16.39
C TYR A 135 5.26 11.99 16.64
N ALA A 136 6.29 12.11 15.80
CA ALA A 136 7.47 11.27 15.87
C ALA A 136 8.44 11.70 16.97
N ASN A 137 9.11 10.69 17.59
CA ASN A 137 10.21 10.96 18.50
C ASN A 137 11.34 11.74 17.77
N LYS A 138 11.87 12.77 18.43
CA LYS A 138 12.95 13.59 17.86
C LYS A 138 14.25 12.82 17.64
N GLU A 139 14.47 11.71 18.34
CA GLU A 139 15.66 10.88 18.20
C GLU A 139 15.68 10.07 16.89
N CYS A 140 14.52 9.82 16.26
CA CYS A 140 14.42 9.10 15.01
C CYS A 140 14.53 10.05 13.83
N SER A 141 15.49 9.80 12.95
CA SER A 141 15.61 10.46 11.62
C SER A 141 15.71 11.99 11.66
N ASP A 142 16.70 12.52 12.38
CA ASP A 142 17.02 13.95 12.37
C ASP A 142 17.33 14.48 10.97
N HIS A 143 17.90 13.61 10.13
CA HIS A 143 18.20 13.84 8.73
C HIS A 143 17.58 12.69 7.93
N GLN A 144 16.76 13.02 6.93
CA GLN A 144 16.07 12.03 6.10
C GLN A 144 16.47 12.10 4.65
N ASN A 145 16.95 10.98 4.10
CA ASN A 145 17.20 10.78 2.68
C ASN A 145 16.13 9.86 2.08
N ILE A 146 15.36 10.38 1.13
CA ILE A 146 14.23 9.66 0.51
C ILE A 146 14.51 9.50 -0.96
N TYR A 147 14.64 8.24 -1.41
CA TYR A 147 14.90 7.89 -2.81
C TYR A 147 13.68 7.21 -3.41
N ILE A 148 13.10 7.80 -4.44
CA ILE A 148 11.92 7.29 -5.12
C ILE A 148 12.27 6.99 -6.57
N TYR A 149 12.55 5.71 -6.85
CA TYR A 149 12.85 5.21 -8.19
C TYR A 149 11.53 4.95 -8.92
N MET A 150 11.21 5.78 -9.91
CA MET A 150 9.98 5.72 -10.70
C MET A 150 10.01 4.59 -11.74
N THR A 151 10.39 3.35 -11.29
CA THR A 151 10.46 2.20 -12.20
C THR A 151 9.08 1.77 -12.70
N PRO A 152 8.99 1.13 -13.87
CA PRO A 152 7.73 0.63 -14.42
C PRO A 152 7.26 -0.70 -13.81
N TYR A 153 8.05 -1.30 -12.93
CA TYR A 153 7.72 -2.58 -12.33
C TYR A 153 6.45 -2.50 -11.47
N LYS A 154 5.64 -3.55 -11.54
CA LYS A 154 4.36 -3.65 -10.83
C LYS A 154 4.34 -4.81 -9.87
N ARG A 155 3.42 -4.74 -8.90
CA ARG A 155 3.07 -5.88 -8.07
C ARG A 155 2.13 -6.79 -8.86
N GLU A 156 2.61 -7.97 -9.24
CA GLU A 156 1.86 -8.91 -10.07
C GLU A 156 1.98 -10.34 -9.52
N MET A 157 0.92 -11.12 -9.72
CA MET A 157 0.92 -12.55 -9.46
C MET A 157 2.03 -13.24 -10.26
N PRO A 158 2.63 -14.31 -9.71
CA PRO A 158 3.62 -15.08 -10.44
C PRO A 158 3.09 -15.60 -11.78
N ASP A 159 3.98 -15.63 -12.78
CA ASP A 159 3.68 -16.24 -14.10
C ASP A 159 3.76 -17.77 -14.05
N ILE A 160 4.48 -18.32 -13.05
CA ILE A 160 4.71 -19.76 -12.86
C ILE A 160 3.71 -20.28 -11.82
N GLU A 161 3.05 -21.38 -12.18
CA GLU A 161 2.11 -22.05 -11.28
C GLU A 161 2.83 -22.57 -10.02
N ASN A 162 2.21 -22.35 -8.85
CA ASN A 162 2.75 -22.71 -7.54
C ASN A 162 4.04 -21.97 -7.12
N GLU A 163 4.46 -20.92 -7.82
CA GLU A 163 5.54 -20.05 -7.34
C GLU A 163 5.12 -19.37 -6.04
N ILE A 164 5.99 -19.37 -5.03
CA ILE A 164 5.69 -18.75 -3.74
C ILE A 164 5.75 -17.23 -3.86
N LEU A 165 4.74 -16.54 -3.35
CA LEU A 165 4.73 -15.08 -3.28
C LEU A 165 5.90 -14.57 -2.43
N GLY A 166 6.71 -13.71 -3.02
CA GLY A 166 7.92 -13.19 -2.40
C GLY A 166 8.18 -11.73 -2.78
N ILE A 167 9.35 -11.25 -2.42
CA ILE A 167 9.81 -9.87 -2.55
C ILE A 167 9.56 -9.28 -3.93
N LYS A 168 9.92 -10.00 -5.01
CA LYS A 168 9.73 -9.53 -6.40
C LYS A 168 8.26 -9.27 -6.76
N HIS A 169 7.32 -9.91 -6.06
CA HIS A 169 5.90 -9.78 -6.33
C HIS A 169 5.22 -8.66 -5.53
N LEU A 170 5.67 -8.43 -4.28
CA LEU A 170 4.96 -7.63 -3.30
C LEU A 170 5.70 -6.40 -2.79
N ASN A 171 7.00 -6.51 -2.51
CA ASN A 171 7.71 -5.41 -1.87
C ASN A 171 7.84 -4.20 -2.82
N GLY A 172 7.74 -3.02 -2.29
CA GLY A 172 7.80 -1.76 -3.05
C GLY A 172 8.77 -0.74 -2.50
N GLY A 173 9.20 -0.90 -1.26
CA GLY A 173 10.13 -0.05 -0.56
C GLY A 173 10.91 -0.81 0.49
N LEU A 174 11.78 -0.08 1.18
CA LEU A 174 12.50 -0.51 2.37
C LEU A 174 12.97 0.70 3.17
N SER A 175 13.04 0.53 4.48
CA SER A 175 13.64 1.48 5.42
C SER A 175 14.17 0.76 6.65
N TYR A 176 14.92 1.47 7.48
CA TYR A 176 15.38 0.98 8.78
C TYR A 176 14.53 1.59 9.89
N VAL A 177 14.32 0.85 10.98
CA VAL A 177 13.50 1.27 12.10
C VAL A 177 14.25 2.28 12.99
N CYS A 178 13.71 3.49 13.10
CA CYS A 178 14.22 4.56 13.98
C CYS A 178 15.76 4.78 13.89
N PRO A 179 16.36 4.93 12.71
CA PRO A 179 17.77 5.26 12.61
C PRO A 179 17.98 6.75 12.96
N LYS A 180 19.18 7.13 13.40
CA LYS A 180 19.53 8.54 13.63
C LYS A 180 19.51 9.33 12.32
N THR A 181 20.08 8.79 11.26
CA THR A 181 19.96 9.29 9.88
C THR A 181 19.04 8.38 9.11
N GLY A 182 17.85 8.87 8.76
CA GLY A 182 16.84 8.10 8.04
C GLY A 182 17.20 7.89 6.57
N GLN A 183 16.89 6.68 6.08
CA GLN A 183 16.91 6.38 4.67
C GLN A 183 15.63 5.63 4.31
N ILE A 184 14.93 6.13 3.29
CA ILE A 184 13.74 5.47 2.72
C ILE A 184 14.01 5.26 1.23
N ILE A 185 13.82 4.03 0.77
CA ILE A 185 13.98 3.65 -0.65
C ILE A 185 12.66 3.09 -1.15
N ILE A 186 12.08 3.74 -2.15
CA ILE A 186 10.89 3.28 -2.88
C ILE A 186 11.34 2.95 -4.30
N TYR A 187 11.02 1.76 -4.80
CA TYR A 187 11.55 1.31 -6.10
C TYR A 187 10.48 0.90 -7.11
N ARG A 188 9.21 1.31 -6.88
CA ARG A 188 8.11 1.15 -7.83
C ARG A 188 7.33 2.46 -7.93
N LYS A 189 7.00 2.87 -9.16
CA LYS A 189 6.08 3.98 -9.40
C LYS A 189 4.66 3.65 -8.93
N GLU A 190 4.27 2.38 -9.01
CA GLU A 190 2.97 1.90 -8.56
C GLU A 190 2.86 2.01 -7.04
N GLU A 191 1.83 2.70 -6.55
CA GLU A 191 1.56 2.94 -5.12
C GLU A 191 2.69 3.65 -4.35
N TRP A 192 3.59 4.37 -5.04
CA TRP A 192 4.79 4.97 -4.44
C TRP A 192 4.50 5.78 -3.18
N PHE A 193 3.43 6.60 -3.19
CA PHE A 193 3.12 7.48 -2.08
C PHE A 193 2.61 6.71 -0.85
N LYS A 194 1.72 5.72 -1.04
CA LYS A 194 1.27 4.84 0.05
C LYS A 194 2.44 4.04 0.63
N VAL A 195 3.35 3.53 -0.23
CA VAL A 195 4.55 2.82 0.23
C VAL A 195 5.49 3.78 0.98
N PHE A 196 5.63 5.02 0.52
CA PHE A 196 6.40 6.03 1.25
C PHE A 196 5.87 6.25 2.67
N ILE A 197 4.56 6.34 2.86
CA ILE A 197 3.95 6.47 4.20
C ILE A 197 4.26 5.21 5.04
N HIS A 198 4.15 4.01 4.46
CA HIS A 198 4.47 2.76 5.13
C HIS A 198 5.92 2.74 5.64
N GLU A 199 6.88 3.03 4.78
CA GLU A 199 8.30 3.07 5.13
C GLU A 199 8.62 4.20 6.13
N SER A 200 7.86 5.30 6.10
CA SER A 200 7.99 6.37 7.08
C SER A 200 7.59 5.92 8.49
N PHE A 201 6.63 5.00 8.62
CA PHE A 201 6.25 4.45 9.93
C PHE A 201 7.40 3.67 10.56
N HIS A 202 8.08 2.81 9.80
CA HIS A 202 9.30 2.15 10.26
C HIS A 202 10.39 3.16 10.59
N ASN A 203 10.66 4.06 9.66
CA ASN A 203 11.76 5.01 9.76
C ASN A 203 11.62 5.98 10.95
N LEU A 204 10.42 6.35 11.29
CA LEU A 204 10.11 7.20 12.45
C LEU A 204 9.85 6.41 13.74
N GLY A 205 9.94 5.08 13.67
CA GLY A 205 9.80 4.22 14.83
C GLY A 205 8.39 4.16 15.42
N PHE A 206 7.34 4.35 14.61
CA PHE A 206 5.96 4.27 15.09
C PHE A 206 5.48 2.84 15.35
N ASP A 207 6.09 1.86 14.71
CA ASP A 207 5.76 0.45 14.84
C ASP A 207 6.56 -0.26 15.97
N PHE A 208 6.38 -1.55 16.08
CA PHE A 208 6.98 -2.39 17.10
C PHE A 208 7.93 -3.47 16.54
N ALA A 209 8.52 -3.25 15.35
CA ALA A 209 9.42 -4.20 14.70
C ALA A 209 10.68 -4.49 15.53
N ASN A 210 11.14 -3.55 16.36
CA ASN A 210 12.29 -3.71 17.25
C ASN A 210 12.00 -4.50 18.53
N MET A 211 10.75 -4.95 18.76
CA MET A 211 10.40 -5.74 19.92
C MET A 211 10.71 -7.23 19.73
N HIS A 212 10.93 -7.93 20.85
CA HIS A 212 11.03 -9.38 20.82
C HIS A 212 9.63 -10.01 20.68
N LEU A 213 9.32 -10.57 19.50
CA LEU A 213 7.98 -11.00 19.13
C LEU A 213 7.71 -12.50 19.26
N SER A 214 8.65 -13.31 19.77
CA SER A 214 8.49 -14.78 19.77
C SER A 214 7.22 -15.26 20.50
N GLU A 215 6.94 -14.75 21.69
CA GLU A 215 5.74 -15.12 22.46
C GLU A 215 4.46 -14.57 21.79
N PHE A 216 4.51 -13.39 21.24
CA PHE A 216 3.43 -12.80 20.48
C PHE A 216 3.12 -13.64 19.23
N ASN A 217 4.12 -14.07 18.49
CA ASN A 217 3.97 -14.90 17.30
C ASN A 217 3.42 -16.30 17.63
N LYS A 218 3.82 -16.91 18.77
CA LYS A 218 3.23 -18.17 19.25
C LYS A 218 1.71 -18.06 19.48
N LYS A 219 1.22 -16.92 19.99
CA LYS A 219 -0.21 -16.67 20.15
C LYS A 219 -0.92 -16.65 18.79
N PHE A 220 -0.36 -16.01 17.77
CA PHE A 220 -0.89 -16.04 16.40
C PHE A 220 -0.89 -17.44 15.81
N GLN A 221 0.20 -18.20 16.02
CA GLN A 221 0.29 -19.60 15.61
C GLN A 221 -0.80 -20.48 16.22
N SER A 222 -1.29 -20.17 17.42
CA SER A 222 -2.37 -20.94 18.07
C SER A 222 -3.74 -20.74 17.37
N ILE A 223 -3.95 -19.58 16.72
CA ILE A 223 -5.16 -19.24 15.95
C ILE A 223 -5.00 -19.69 14.51
N PHE A 224 -3.98 -19.15 13.84
CA PHE A 224 -3.66 -19.35 12.42
C PHE A 224 -2.52 -20.37 12.33
N GLN A 225 -2.85 -21.64 12.25
CA GLN A 225 -1.87 -22.73 12.20
C GLN A 225 -1.25 -22.85 10.79
N ILE A 226 -0.67 -21.77 10.29
CA ILE A 226 -0.03 -21.64 8.96
C ILE A 226 1.48 -21.43 9.13
N ASN A 227 2.23 -21.65 8.05
CA ASN A 227 3.66 -21.34 8.02
C ASN A 227 3.86 -19.85 7.68
N SER A 228 3.97 -19.00 8.72
CA SER A 228 4.19 -17.57 8.64
C SER A 228 5.04 -17.10 9.83
N GLU A 229 5.83 -16.07 9.64
CA GLU A 229 6.59 -15.41 10.71
C GLU A 229 5.73 -14.46 11.55
N PHE A 230 4.49 -14.20 11.11
CA PHE A 230 3.56 -13.29 11.79
C PHE A 230 4.15 -11.91 12.14
N ASN A 231 4.79 -11.26 11.19
CA ASN A 231 5.32 -9.90 11.34
C ASN A 231 4.18 -8.87 11.34
N ILE A 232 3.40 -8.86 12.44
CA ILE A 232 2.15 -8.08 12.53
C ILE A 232 2.39 -6.57 12.53
N TYR A 233 3.58 -6.10 12.90
CA TYR A 233 3.97 -4.69 12.75
C TYR A 233 3.83 -4.20 11.31
N GLU A 234 4.03 -5.06 10.33
CA GLU A 234 3.80 -4.76 8.91
C GLU A 234 2.31 -4.47 8.61
N ALA A 235 1.41 -5.20 9.27
CA ALA A 235 -0.02 -4.95 9.14
C ALA A 235 -0.43 -3.62 9.80
N TYR A 236 0.21 -3.25 10.90
CA TYR A 236 0.03 -1.98 11.58
C TYR A 236 0.48 -0.82 10.67
N CYS A 237 1.68 -0.92 10.09
CA CYS A 237 2.19 0.07 9.13
C CYS A 237 1.31 0.17 7.88
N GLU A 238 0.83 -0.95 7.33
CA GLU A 238 -0.07 -0.99 6.18
C GLU A 238 -1.43 -0.34 6.47
N PHE A 239 -2.00 -0.57 7.65
CA PHE A 239 -3.26 0.07 8.07
C PHE A 239 -3.11 1.60 8.08
N TRP A 240 -2.08 2.10 8.74
CA TRP A 240 -1.85 3.55 8.83
C TRP A 240 -1.44 4.16 7.50
N ALA A 241 -0.60 3.47 6.71
CA ALA A 241 -0.21 3.94 5.39
C ALA A 241 -1.44 4.12 4.48
N LEU A 242 -2.36 3.16 4.51
CA LEU A 242 -3.60 3.22 3.76
C LEU A 242 -4.51 4.34 4.28
N THR A 243 -4.71 4.44 5.60
CA THR A 243 -5.57 5.44 6.23
C THR A 243 -5.07 6.87 5.95
N LEU A 244 -3.77 7.11 6.11
CA LEU A 244 -3.16 8.42 5.83
C LEU A 244 -3.14 8.75 4.34
N ASN A 245 -2.92 7.76 3.46
CA ASN A 245 -3.06 7.97 2.02
C ASN A 245 -4.47 8.46 1.66
N ILE A 246 -5.51 7.85 2.25
CA ILE A 246 -6.91 8.27 2.05
C ILE A 246 -7.13 9.68 2.61
N ILE A 247 -6.59 9.99 3.77
CA ILE A 247 -6.70 11.32 4.39
C ILE A 247 -6.10 12.38 3.48
N ILE A 248 -4.86 12.18 2.98
CA ILE A 248 -4.21 13.11 2.06
C ILE A 248 -5.01 13.26 0.78
N VAL A 249 -5.47 12.16 0.17
CA VAL A 249 -6.31 12.21 -1.05
C VAL A 249 -7.61 12.96 -0.79
N SER A 250 -8.24 12.76 0.37
CA SER A 250 -9.48 13.45 0.74
C SER A 250 -9.25 14.96 0.90
N PHE A 251 -8.11 15.34 1.45
CA PHE A 251 -7.72 16.74 1.64
C PHE A 251 -7.37 17.45 0.32
N VAL A 252 -6.48 16.86 -0.49
CA VAL A 252 -6.03 17.48 -1.75
C VAL A 252 -7.09 17.51 -2.84
N ASN A 253 -8.19 16.76 -2.67
CA ASN A 253 -9.36 16.78 -3.55
C ASN A 253 -10.38 17.88 -3.18
N LEU A 254 -10.16 18.64 -2.12
CA LEU A 254 -11.06 19.73 -1.76
C LEU A 254 -10.97 20.87 -2.77
N GLN A 255 -12.11 21.41 -3.17
CA GLN A 255 -12.17 22.61 -4.01
C GLN A 255 -11.93 23.89 -3.19
N LYS A 256 -12.30 23.84 -1.90
CA LYS A 256 -12.10 24.89 -0.92
C LYS A 256 -11.39 24.30 0.30
N SER A 257 -10.29 24.90 0.71
CA SER A 257 -9.42 24.40 1.80
C SER A 257 -10.13 24.29 3.16
N HIS A 258 -11.30 24.88 3.34
CA HIS A 258 -12.03 24.89 4.63
C HIS A 258 -13.35 24.09 4.61
N ASP A 259 -13.54 23.20 3.64
CA ASP A 259 -14.75 22.34 3.56
C ASP A 259 -14.52 21.00 4.28
N ILE A 260 -14.66 21.05 5.60
CA ILE A 260 -14.48 19.88 6.46
C ILE A 260 -15.53 18.77 6.21
N ASN A 261 -16.77 19.14 5.85
CA ASN A 261 -17.81 18.16 5.59
C ASN A 261 -17.49 17.37 4.34
N THR A 262 -17.03 18.04 3.29
CA THR A 262 -16.56 17.36 2.06
C THR A 262 -15.32 16.50 2.35
N PHE A 263 -14.40 16.96 3.21
CA PHE A 263 -13.25 16.16 3.63
C PHE A 263 -13.68 14.83 4.31
N ILE A 264 -14.58 14.92 5.30
CA ILE A 264 -15.09 13.72 6.02
C ILE A 264 -15.84 12.79 5.06
N ASN A 265 -16.68 13.32 4.17
CA ASN A 265 -17.40 12.52 3.21
C ASN A 265 -16.48 11.82 2.21
N ASN A 266 -15.44 12.50 1.74
CA ASN A 266 -14.39 11.92 0.89
C ASN A 266 -13.67 10.78 1.62
N PHE A 267 -13.27 10.99 2.89
CA PHE A 267 -12.65 9.95 3.69
C PHE A 267 -13.53 8.71 3.84
N LYS A 268 -14.80 8.87 4.25
CA LYS A 268 -15.77 7.77 4.37
C LYS A 268 -15.90 7.00 3.04
N PHE A 269 -16.03 7.74 1.94
CA PHE A 269 -16.15 7.17 0.62
C PHE A 269 -14.92 6.35 0.21
N TYR A 270 -13.71 6.93 0.28
CA TYR A 270 -12.49 6.23 -0.11
C TYR A 270 -12.17 5.06 0.82
N MET A 271 -12.46 5.18 2.12
CA MET A 271 -12.28 4.09 3.07
C MET A 271 -13.18 2.88 2.73
N SER A 272 -14.44 3.11 2.36
CA SER A 272 -15.34 2.03 1.94
C SER A 272 -14.86 1.32 0.66
N ILE A 273 -14.25 2.07 -0.26
CA ILE A 273 -13.63 1.51 -1.47
C ILE A 273 -12.41 0.65 -1.12
N GLU A 274 -11.56 1.13 -0.21
CA GLU A 274 -10.37 0.39 0.22
C GLU A 274 -10.71 -0.89 1.00
N GLN A 275 -11.73 -0.89 1.84
CA GLN A 275 -12.23 -2.09 2.48
C GLN A 275 -12.66 -3.13 1.44
N CYS A 276 -13.52 -2.74 0.49
CA CYS A 276 -13.97 -3.62 -0.59
C CYS A 276 -12.79 -4.16 -1.42
N PHE A 277 -11.85 -3.30 -1.78
CA PHE A 277 -10.67 -3.69 -2.54
C PHE A 277 -9.78 -4.66 -1.75
N THR A 278 -9.60 -4.43 -0.46
CA THR A 278 -8.85 -5.32 0.43
C THR A 278 -9.45 -6.72 0.46
N TYR A 279 -10.78 -6.87 0.59
CA TYR A 279 -11.44 -8.18 0.54
C TYR A 279 -11.23 -8.88 -0.81
N ILE A 280 -11.30 -8.13 -1.92
CA ILE A 280 -11.03 -8.67 -3.27
C ILE A 280 -9.59 -9.20 -3.36
N GLN A 281 -8.62 -8.46 -2.84
CA GLN A 281 -7.21 -8.85 -2.90
C GLN A 281 -6.90 -10.04 -2.00
N VAL A 282 -7.45 -10.09 -0.79
CA VAL A 282 -7.34 -11.26 0.10
C VAL A 282 -7.89 -12.51 -0.59
N ASN A 283 -9.12 -12.45 -1.13
CA ASN A 283 -9.70 -13.56 -1.86
C ASN A 283 -8.83 -14.00 -3.05
N LYS A 284 -8.22 -13.05 -3.76
CA LYS A 284 -7.35 -13.33 -4.90
C LYS A 284 -6.08 -14.09 -4.45
N VAL A 285 -5.42 -13.62 -3.39
CA VAL A 285 -4.19 -14.23 -2.86
C VAL A 285 -4.47 -15.62 -2.31
N LEU A 286 -5.52 -15.78 -1.53
CA LEU A 286 -5.90 -17.08 -0.98
C LEU A 286 -6.34 -18.06 -2.06
N ASN A 287 -7.12 -17.62 -3.06
CA ASN A 287 -7.49 -18.47 -4.21
C ASN A 287 -6.27 -18.93 -5.01
N TYR A 288 -5.24 -18.10 -5.15
CA TYR A 288 -3.98 -18.51 -5.78
C TYR A 288 -3.32 -19.68 -5.04
N MET A 289 -3.41 -19.70 -3.70
CA MET A 289 -2.93 -20.78 -2.86
C MET A 289 -3.93 -21.96 -2.74
N GLY A 290 -5.12 -21.87 -3.34
CA GLY A 290 -6.20 -22.85 -3.22
C GLY A 290 -6.86 -22.86 -1.85
N LEU A 291 -6.97 -21.70 -1.20
CA LEU A 291 -7.49 -21.48 0.14
C LEU A 291 -8.69 -20.51 0.13
N LYS A 292 -9.51 -20.63 1.16
CA LYS A 292 -10.45 -19.60 1.61
C LYS A 292 -9.99 -19.04 2.96
N TYR A 293 -10.49 -17.87 3.33
CA TYR A 293 -10.12 -17.23 4.60
C TYR A 293 -10.36 -18.13 5.81
N THR A 294 -11.50 -18.82 5.86
CA THR A 294 -11.86 -19.71 6.96
C THR A 294 -10.94 -20.93 7.08
N ASP A 295 -10.27 -21.36 6.00
CA ASP A 295 -9.32 -22.46 6.05
C ASP A 295 -8.10 -22.15 6.91
N LEU A 296 -7.78 -20.86 7.10
CA LEU A 296 -6.62 -20.45 7.88
C LEU A 296 -6.76 -20.73 9.40
N TYR A 297 -7.99 -20.87 9.90
CA TYR A 297 -8.22 -21.04 11.35
C TYR A 297 -9.26 -22.11 11.74
N TYR A 298 -10.07 -22.64 10.83
CA TYR A 298 -11.02 -23.71 11.15
C TYR A 298 -10.30 -24.98 11.60
N LYS A 299 -10.82 -25.66 12.65
CA LYS A 299 -10.21 -26.86 13.25
C LYS A 299 -10.62 -28.17 12.58
N THR A 300 -11.24 -28.14 11.39
CA THR A 300 -11.61 -29.36 10.63
C THR A 300 -10.36 -30.05 10.08
N LYS A 301 -10.46 -31.37 9.82
CA LYS A 301 -9.37 -32.14 9.19
C LYS A 301 -9.01 -31.60 7.80
N GLU A 302 -10.02 -31.18 7.04
CA GLU A 302 -9.85 -30.60 5.69
C GLU A 302 -9.10 -29.28 5.76
N SER A 303 -9.54 -28.34 6.63
CA SER A 303 -8.87 -27.05 6.78
C SER A 303 -7.43 -27.20 7.27
N LYS A 304 -7.14 -28.18 8.15
CA LYS A 304 -5.76 -28.48 8.57
C LYS A 304 -4.87 -28.88 7.38
N LYS A 305 -5.36 -29.76 6.50
CA LYS A 305 -4.64 -30.16 5.28
C LYS A 305 -4.50 -29.02 4.27
N LEU A 306 -5.52 -28.15 4.15
CA LEU A 306 -5.49 -27.02 3.24
C LEU A 306 -4.49 -25.94 3.70
N ARG A 307 -4.37 -25.68 5.01
CA ARG A 307 -3.42 -24.69 5.57
C ARG A 307 -1.96 -24.95 5.23
N GLU A 308 -1.57 -26.20 5.00
CA GLU A 308 -0.22 -26.56 4.54
C GLU A 308 0.14 -25.95 3.19
N LYS A 309 -0.87 -25.50 2.42
CA LYS A 309 -0.69 -24.78 1.15
C LYS A 309 -0.33 -23.29 1.34
N PHE A 310 -0.57 -22.73 2.52
CA PHE A 310 -0.17 -21.36 2.79
C PHE A 310 1.34 -21.26 2.85
N ARG A 311 1.92 -20.54 1.90
CA ARG A 311 3.37 -20.35 1.79
C ARG A 311 3.66 -18.91 1.38
N GLU A 312 4.62 -18.31 2.07
CA GLU A 312 5.10 -16.96 1.79
C GLU A 312 6.63 -16.86 1.89
N LYS A 313 7.22 -15.97 1.10
CA LYS A 313 8.64 -15.55 1.17
C LYS A 313 8.75 -14.04 1.39
N THR A 314 7.68 -13.42 1.85
CA THR A 314 7.55 -12.07 2.34
C THR A 314 6.26 -12.01 3.17
N ASN A 315 5.93 -10.90 3.79
CA ASN A 315 4.87 -10.74 4.79
C ASN A 315 3.43 -10.77 4.21
N VAL A 316 3.07 -11.82 3.42
CA VAL A 316 1.74 -11.95 2.77
C VAL A 316 0.63 -11.98 3.82
N PHE A 317 0.83 -12.73 4.92
CA PHE A 317 -0.16 -12.81 6.00
C PHE A 317 -0.42 -11.42 6.60
N ALA A 318 0.62 -10.68 6.93
CA ALA A 318 0.49 -9.34 7.50
C ALA A 318 -0.14 -8.36 6.50
N TYR A 319 0.37 -8.29 5.27
CA TYR A 319 -0.07 -7.32 4.24
C TYR A 319 -1.52 -7.51 3.80
N TYR A 320 -2.01 -8.75 3.75
CA TYR A 320 -3.36 -9.03 3.25
C TYR A 320 -4.31 -9.45 4.36
N ILE A 321 -3.95 -10.46 5.16
CA ILE A 321 -4.88 -11.07 6.11
C ILE A 321 -5.01 -10.22 7.36
N CYS A 322 -3.90 -9.89 8.02
CA CYS A 322 -3.96 -9.13 9.27
C CYS A 322 -4.42 -7.69 9.03
N LYS A 323 -3.90 -7.01 7.98
CA LYS A 323 -4.41 -5.68 7.58
C LYS A 323 -5.93 -5.71 7.35
N MET A 324 -6.45 -6.74 6.68
CA MET A 324 -7.90 -6.87 6.46
C MET A 324 -8.67 -6.92 7.78
N ILE A 325 -8.16 -7.64 8.79
CA ILE A 325 -8.80 -7.72 10.11
C ILE A 325 -8.83 -6.33 10.76
N LEU A 326 -7.72 -5.59 10.73
CA LEU A 326 -7.64 -4.24 11.28
C LEU A 326 -8.57 -3.26 10.55
N LEU A 327 -8.67 -3.40 9.21
CA LEU A 327 -9.43 -2.50 8.37
C LEU A 327 -10.93 -2.82 8.37
N SER A 328 -11.34 -4.04 8.72
CA SER A 328 -12.75 -4.49 8.66
C SER A 328 -13.68 -3.62 9.50
N ASP A 329 -13.19 -3.13 10.64
CA ASP A 329 -13.85 -2.11 11.47
C ASP A 329 -12.81 -1.04 11.85
N TYR A 330 -12.48 -0.19 10.88
CA TYR A 330 -11.45 0.82 11.05
C TYR A 330 -11.77 1.82 12.18
N ASN A 331 -13.05 2.11 12.45
CA ASN A 331 -13.44 2.96 13.57
C ASN A 331 -12.94 2.36 14.88
N LYS A 332 -13.27 1.10 15.16
CA LYS A 332 -12.84 0.41 16.37
C LYS A 332 -11.31 0.27 16.48
N PHE A 333 -10.61 0.13 15.34
CA PHE A 333 -9.16 0.04 15.40
C PHE A 333 -8.50 1.41 15.64
N ILE A 334 -9.04 2.49 15.07
CA ILE A 334 -8.61 3.85 15.41
C ILE A 334 -8.89 4.14 16.88
N ASP A 335 -10.06 3.80 17.42
CA ASP A 335 -10.37 3.92 18.85
C ASP A 335 -9.39 3.15 19.72
N TRP A 336 -9.07 1.92 19.32
CA TRP A 336 -8.07 1.10 19.99
C TRP A 336 -6.69 1.79 20.01
N CYS A 337 -6.27 2.36 18.89
CA CYS A 337 -5.00 3.11 18.80
C CYS A 337 -5.01 4.35 19.72
N ILE A 338 -6.10 5.11 19.73
CA ILE A 338 -6.26 6.29 20.60
C ILE A 338 -6.14 5.89 22.08
N ALA A 339 -6.69 4.73 22.46
CA ALA A 339 -6.73 4.28 23.85
C ALA A 339 -5.42 3.63 24.34
N HIS A 340 -4.60 3.07 23.44
CA HIS A 340 -3.50 2.18 23.83
C HIS A 340 -2.13 2.58 23.30
N ASN A 341 -2.04 3.43 22.29
CA ASN A 341 -0.78 3.96 21.78
C ASN A 341 -0.25 5.12 22.65
N ASN A 342 1.02 5.51 22.43
CA ASN A 342 1.61 6.70 23.06
C ASN A 342 1.01 8.00 22.50
N ASN A 343 0.63 7.99 21.23
CA ASN A 343 -0.15 9.02 20.51
C ASN A 343 -0.94 8.31 19.40
N TYR A 344 -1.51 9.03 18.43
CA TYR A 344 -2.31 8.39 17.38
C TYR A 344 -1.56 7.27 16.62
N PHE A 345 -0.25 7.42 16.40
CA PHE A 345 0.54 6.58 15.50
C PHE A 345 1.61 5.74 16.19
N ASP A 346 2.17 6.22 17.32
CA ASP A 346 3.29 5.58 17.99
C ASP A 346 2.79 4.45 18.90
N PHE A 347 2.98 3.21 18.46
CA PHE A 347 2.60 2.03 19.19
C PHE A 347 3.25 1.97 20.58
N ASN A 348 2.50 1.63 21.61
CA ASN A 348 3.02 1.41 22.95
C ASN A 348 3.86 0.12 23.00
N LYS A 349 5.17 0.26 22.86
CA LYS A 349 6.16 -0.83 22.71
C LYS A 349 6.41 -1.55 24.04
N THR A 350 5.34 -2.13 24.59
CA THR A 350 5.37 -2.95 25.81
C THR A 350 4.72 -4.31 25.57
N ASN A 351 5.03 -5.29 26.43
CA ASN A 351 4.35 -6.59 26.38
C ASN A 351 2.84 -6.45 26.58
N LEU A 352 2.41 -5.46 27.38
CA LEU A 352 0.98 -5.13 27.55
C LEU A 352 0.38 -4.65 26.23
N GLY A 353 1.03 -3.72 25.53
CA GLY A 353 0.59 -3.22 24.22
C GLY A 353 0.44 -4.35 23.18
N LEU A 354 1.43 -5.28 23.13
CA LEU A 354 1.33 -6.46 22.26
C LEU A 354 0.17 -7.38 22.64
N ASN A 355 -0.06 -7.61 23.92
CA ASN A 355 -1.17 -8.43 24.39
C ASN A 355 -2.53 -7.80 24.05
N LEU A 356 -2.69 -6.50 24.26
CA LEU A 356 -3.92 -5.77 23.90
C LEU A 356 -4.18 -5.79 22.39
N LEU A 357 -3.14 -5.70 21.56
CA LEU A 357 -3.28 -5.85 20.09
C LEU A 357 -3.70 -7.27 19.73
N PHE A 358 -3.12 -8.28 20.36
CA PHE A 358 -3.52 -9.68 20.14
C PHE A 358 -4.98 -9.90 20.51
N GLU A 359 -5.44 -9.42 21.66
CA GLU A 359 -6.84 -9.53 22.11
C GLU A 359 -7.80 -8.81 21.14
N TYR A 360 -7.39 -7.63 20.62
CA TYR A 360 -8.16 -6.96 19.58
C TYR A 360 -8.33 -7.86 18.34
N ILE A 361 -7.25 -8.45 17.84
CA ILE A 361 -7.29 -9.33 16.67
C ILE A 361 -8.09 -10.61 16.97
N LEU A 362 -7.90 -11.21 18.16
CA LEU A 362 -8.63 -12.39 18.62
C LEU A 362 -10.15 -12.16 18.67
N LYS A 363 -10.58 -10.96 19.03
CA LYS A 363 -12.01 -10.59 19.04
C LYS A 363 -12.60 -10.36 17.63
N ASN A 364 -11.78 -9.97 16.66
CA ASN A 364 -12.26 -9.49 15.36
C ASN A 364 -12.00 -10.42 14.18
N TYR A 365 -11.03 -11.37 14.26
CA TYR A 365 -10.61 -12.19 13.10
C TYR A 365 -11.74 -13.07 12.51
N ASN A 366 -12.74 -13.44 13.28
CA ASN A 366 -13.86 -14.27 12.83
C ASN A 366 -15.22 -13.61 13.06
N SER A 367 -15.26 -12.26 13.14
CA SER A 367 -16.52 -11.53 13.32
C SER A 367 -17.46 -11.76 12.13
N ASN A 368 -18.78 -11.84 12.45
CA ASN A 368 -19.80 -12.07 11.42
C ASN A 368 -19.77 -10.99 10.30
N SER A 369 -19.48 -9.73 10.66
CA SER A 369 -19.38 -8.64 9.68
C SER A 369 -18.25 -8.92 8.69
N LEU A 370 -17.02 -9.22 9.19
CA LEU A 370 -15.87 -9.55 8.35
C LEU A 370 -16.15 -10.76 7.45
N LEU A 371 -16.74 -11.83 8.00
CA LEU A 371 -17.04 -13.04 7.23
C LEU A 371 -18.07 -12.79 6.13
N ASN A 372 -19.10 -12.00 6.41
CA ASN A 372 -20.09 -11.64 5.41
C ASN A 372 -19.48 -10.80 4.28
N ASP A 373 -18.61 -9.84 4.60
CA ASP A 373 -17.99 -8.96 3.62
C ASP A 373 -17.01 -9.71 2.71
N ILE A 374 -16.15 -10.56 3.27
CA ILE A 374 -15.22 -11.35 2.47
C ILE A 374 -15.95 -12.37 1.59
N ASN A 375 -17.02 -13.00 2.09
CA ASN A 375 -17.84 -13.93 1.31
C ASN A 375 -18.59 -13.25 0.18
N SER A 376 -19.16 -12.05 0.40
CA SER A 376 -19.84 -11.31 -0.64
C SER A 376 -18.92 -10.95 -1.81
N THR A 377 -17.68 -10.56 -1.51
CA THR A 377 -16.66 -10.28 -2.54
C THR A 377 -16.15 -11.55 -3.22
N TYR A 378 -16.09 -12.68 -2.51
CA TYR A 378 -15.71 -13.98 -3.07
C TYR A 378 -16.67 -14.45 -4.16
N LEU A 379 -17.98 -14.33 -3.95
CA LEU A 379 -19.00 -14.71 -4.93
C LEU A 379 -18.85 -13.94 -6.25
N ILE A 380 -18.38 -12.70 -6.19
CA ILE A 380 -18.18 -11.84 -7.36
C ILE A 380 -16.86 -12.11 -8.08
N THR A 381 -15.81 -12.53 -7.35
CA THR A 381 -14.46 -12.70 -7.87
C THR A 381 -14.07 -14.17 -8.05
N GLY A 382 -14.62 -15.08 -7.25
CA GLY A 382 -14.16 -16.46 -7.07
C GLY A 382 -14.57 -17.46 -8.13
N ASN A 383 -15.57 -17.17 -8.97
CA ASN A 383 -16.06 -18.15 -9.97
C ASN A 383 -15.26 -18.16 -11.29
N LYS A 384 -14.13 -17.48 -11.36
CA LYS A 384 -13.26 -17.53 -12.54
C LYS A 384 -11.86 -17.92 -12.09
N THR A 385 -11.60 -19.23 -12.04
CA THR A 385 -10.24 -19.77 -11.98
C THR A 385 -9.31 -18.93 -12.86
N LEU A 386 -8.16 -18.54 -12.31
CA LEU A 386 -7.11 -17.89 -13.08
C LEU A 386 -6.82 -18.78 -14.29
N PRO A 387 -6.99 -18.32 -15.53
CA PRO A 387 -6.65 -19.14 -16.67
C PRO A 387 -5.13 -19.25 -16.73
N TYR A 388 -4.58 -20.29 -16.14
CA TYR A 388 -3.21 -20.70 -16.46
C TYR A 388 -3.19 -21.01 -17.96
N LYS A 389 -2.44 -20.22 -18.70
CA LYS A 389 -2.16 -20.55 -20.09
C LYS A 389 -1.21 -21.72 -20.12
N ASN A 390 -1.74 -22.93 -20.25
CA ASN A 390 -0.98 -24.03 -20.83
C ASN A 390 -0.53 -23.58 -22.24
N ARG A 391 0.71 -23.12 -22.34
CA ARG A 391 1.38 -22.92 -23.63
C ARG A 391 1.88 -24.25 -24.16
N THR A 392 0.97 -25.20 -24.44
CA THR A 392 1.26 -26.26 -25.40
C THR A 392 1.25 -25.63 -26.79
N ARG A 393 2.44 -25.46 -27.33
CA ARG A 393 2.67 -25.04 -28.71
C ARG A 393 2.25 -26.19 -29.65
N THR A 394 0.97 -26.33 -29.96
CA THR A 394 0.54 -27.12 -31.12
C THR A 394 0.44 -26.18 -32.31
N ARG A 395 1.41 -26.28 -33.18
CA ARG A 395 1.47 -25.61 -34.48
C ARG A 395 0.56 -26.41 -35.44
N THR A 396 -0.69 -26.00 -35.57
CA THR A 396 -1.52 -26.44 -36.70
C THR A 396 -1.73 -25.26 -37.62
N ARG A 397 -1.18 -25.37 -38.80
CA ARG A 397 -1.26 -24.43 -39.91
C ARG A 397 -2.51 -24.78 -40.72
N THR A 398 -3.57 -23.95 -40.59
CA THR A 398 -4.63 -23.95 -41.61
C THR A 398 -4.83 -22.54 -42.11
N ARG A 399 -4.62 -22.37 -43.39
CA ARG A 399 -4.73 -21.15 -44.17
C ARG A 399 -6.14 -21.09 -44.72
N THR A 400 -6.98 -20.17 -44.29
CA THR A 400 -8.13 -19.73 -45.05
C THR A 400 -8.32 -18.24 -44.95
N ARG A 401 -8.38 -17.61 -46.11
CA ARG A 401 -8.55 -16.17 -46.35
C ARG A 401 -10.01 -15.78 -46.12
N THR A 402 -10.29 -14.74 -45.31
CA THR A 402 -11.36 -13.79 -45.65
C THR A 402 -11.07 -12.45 -44.94
N ARG A 403 -11.00 -11.40 -45.76
CA ARG A 403 -10.88 -9.99 -45.39
C ARG A 403 -12.28 -9.53 -44.95
N THR A 404 -12.38 -8.93 -43.81
CA THR A 404 -13.34 -7.98 -43.24
C THR A 404 -13.65 -8.29 -41.76
N ARG A 405 -12.82 -7.80 -40.84
CA ARG A 405 -13.15 -7.75 -39.38
C ARG A 405 -12.02 -7.09 -38.54
N THR A 406 -11.50 -5.93 -38.95
CA THR A 406 -10.32 -5.35 -38.31
C THR A 406 -10.64 -4.41 -37.13
N ARG A 407 -11.83 -3.81 -37.04
CA ARG A 407 -12.17 -2.82 -35.98
C ARG A 407 -12.71 -3.44 -34.68
N THR A 408 -13.45 -4.54 -34.74
CA THR A 408 -14.07 -5.17 -33.57
C THR A 408 -13.07 -6.04 -32.77
N ARG A 409 -12.09 -6.65 -33.46
CA ARG A 409 -11.07 -7.51 -32.85
C ARG A 409 -10.06 -6.76 -31.99
N THR A 410 -9.71 -5.52 -32.36
CA THR A 410 -8.76 -4.70 -31.58
C THR A 410 -9.36 -4.25 -30.25
N ARG A 411 -10.65 -3.88 -30.24
CA ARG A 411 -11.36 -3.45 -29.03
C ARG A 411 -11.60 -4.60 -28.02
N THR A 412 -11.90 -5.80 -28.52
CA THR A 412 -12.07 -7.01 -27.69
C THR A 412 -10.73 -7.52 -27.15
N ARG A 413 -9.66 -7.45 -27.97
CA ARG A 413 -8.31 -7.87 -27.57
C ARG A 413 -7.71 -6.92 -26.52
N ASN A 414 -7.99 -5.61 -26.60
CA ASN A 414 -7.57 -4.64 -25.61
C ASN A 414 -8.39 -4.76 -24.30
N LYS A 415 -9.70 -5.03 -24.39
CA LYS A 415 -10.52 -5.33 -23.20
C LYS A 415 -10.04 -6.59 -22.48
N ASN A 416 -9.76 -7.66 -23.20
CA ASN A 416 -9.26 -8.91 -22.61
C ASN A 416 -7.87 -8.75 -21.98
N LYS A 417 -6.94 -7.99 -22.62
CA LYS A 417 -5.63 -7.67 -22.02
C LYS A 417 -5.76 -6.84 -20.74
N LYS A 418 -6.72 -5.90 -20.70
CA LYS A 418 -6.97 -5.04 -19.53
C LYS A 418 -7.56 -5.83 -18.37
N VAL A 419 -8.53 -6.71 -18.62
CA VAL A 419 -9.12 -7.62 -17.62
C VAL A 419 -8.08 -8.62 -17.07
N ILE A 420 -7.18 -9.13 -17.91
CA ILE A 420 -6.10 -10.04 -17.48
C ILE A 420 -5.12 -9.28 -16.57
N LYS A 421 -4.74 -8.04 -16.90
CA LYS A 421 -3.84 -7.22 -16.06
C LYS A 421 -4.41 -6.92 -14.67
N GLU A 422 -5.69 -6.60 -14.56
CA GLU A 422 -6.34 -6.41 -13.25
C GLU A 422 -6.37 -7.68 -12.40
N ARG A 423 -6.53 -8.85 -13.02
CA ARG A 423 -6.53 -10.14 -12.32
C ARG A 423 -5.16 -10.50 -11.76
N LEU A 424 -4.08 -10.05 -12.37
CA LEU A 424 -2.71 -10.33 -11.95
C LEU A 424 -2.19 -9.33 -10.92
N SER A 425 -2.79 -8.13 -10.78
CA SER A 425 -2.32 -7.11 -9.85
C SER A 425 -2.41 -7.52 -8.39
N LEU A 426 -1.32 -7.34 -7.65
CA LEU A 426 -1.17 -7.59 -6.21
C LEU A 426 -1.10 -6.28 -5.39
N CYS A 427 -1.56 -5.17 -5.94
CA CYS A 427 -1.58 -3.90 -5.21
C CYS A 427 -2.30 -4.00 -3.86
N LEU A 428 -1.80 -3.27 -2.89
CA LEU A 428 -2.30 -3.23 -1.51
C LEU A 428 -3.28 -2.08 -1.26
N SER A 429 -3.34 -1.10 -2.17
CA SER A 429 -4.29 0.01 -2.16
C SER A 429 -4.98 0.17 -3.52
N SER A 430 -6.21 0.66 -3.50
CA SER A 430 -6.97 1.03 -4.69
C SER A 430 -6.77 2.51 -5.06
N ILE A 431 -6.37 3.32 -4.08
CA ILE A 431 -6.27 4.77 -4.20
C ILE A 431 -4.82 5.17 -4.46
N GLU A 432 -4.55 5.75 -5.63
CA GLU A 432 -3.24 6.16 -6.09
C GLU A 432 -3.28 7.60 -6.64
N LEU A 433 -2.46 8.47 -6.08
CA LEU A 433 -2.27 9.85 -6.55
C LEU A 433 -1.56 9.88 -7.92
N LYS A 434 -1.97 10.84 -8.78
CA LYS A 434 -1.44 11.00 -10.14
C LYS A 434 -0.53 12.23 -10.24
#